data_6d33b75451aa0c93ed571c43c0111042
#
_entry.id   6d33b75451aa0c93ed571c43c0111042
#
_cell.length_a   1.000
_cell.length_b   1.000
_cell.length_c   1.000
_cell.angle_alpha   90.00
_cell.angle_beta   90.00
_cell.angle_gamma   90.00
#
_symmetry.space_group_name_H-M   'P 1'
#
loop_
_entity.id
_entity.type
_entity.pdbx_description
1 polymer ?
#
loop_
_entity_poly.entity_id
_entity_poly.type
_entity_poly.pdbx_seq_one_letter_code
_entity_poly.pdbx_strand_id
1 'polypeptide(L)'
;MKKIIPICIFLTASFTTKVFAMEGWYISPGVQIGIDSKGNLHRSAQVTLGLLIEPFTTGLTIGYKWFRKFDKSGKKSWNRYNYYDLQSHALESIIQPGIGLGLIQGDNMPLTPRFKLWGGWFFLPSYEFINMKNDDSKHYFGLFGVLPLPIGVSGI
;
A
#
# COMPACT_ATOMS: atom_id res chain seq x y z
N MET A 1 31.45 -11.16 11.00
CA MET A 1 31.43 -10.34 9.76
C MET A 1 31.32 -11.11 8.44
N LYS A 2 31.20 -12.46 8.41
CA LYS A 2 31.21 -13.26 7.15
C LYS A 2 29.80 -13.54 6.53
N LYS A 3 28.70 -13.09 7.13
CA LYS A 3 27.33 -13.39 6.66
C LYS A 3 26.61 -12.25 5.91
N ILE A 4 27.22 -11.08 5.80
CA ILE A 4 26.61 -9.90 5.14
C ILE A 4 26.90 -9.89 3.63
N ILE A 5 28.03 -10.47 3.23
CA ILE A 5 28.48 -10.49 1.82
C ILE A 5 27.49 -11.21 0.87
N PRO A 6 26.90 -12.39 1.20
CA PRO A 6 25.96 -13.05 0.30
C PRO A 6 24.64 -12.28 0.13
N ILE A 7 24.20 -11.51 1.13
CA ILE A 7 22.98 -10.72 1.05
C ILE A 7 23.17 -9.53 0.10
N CYS A 8 24.35 -8.88 0.16
CA CYS A 8 24.67 -7.78 -0.76
C CYS A 8 24.82 -8.26 -2.21
N ILE A 9 25.40 -9.45 -2.45
CA ILE A 9 25.52 -10.04 -3.80
C ILE A 9 24.13 -10.41 -4.34
N PHE A 10 23.24 -10.92 -3.50
CA PHE A 10 21.87 -11.26 -3.93
C PHE A 10 21.04 -10.01 -4.27
N LEU A 11 21.22 -8.93 -3.53
CA LEU A 11 20.58 -7.64 -3.82
C LEU A 11 21.12 -7.00 -5.12
N THR A 12 22.42 -7.10 -5.39
CA THR A 12 23.01 -6.53 -6.61
C THR A 12 22.74 -7.36 -7.87
N ALA A 13 22.62 -8.68 -7.75
CA ALA A 13 22.29 -9.57 -8.88
C ALA A 13 20.83 -9.37 -9.37
N SER A 14 19.95 -8.84 -8.55
CA SER A 14 18.56 -8.55 -8.93
C SER A 14 18.38 -7.29 -9.80
N PHE A 15 19.43 -6.50 -10.00
CA PHE A 15 19.36 -5.24 -10.75
C PHE A 15 19.86 -5.31 -12.20
N THR A 16 20.19 -6.50 -12.72
CA THR A 16 20.83 -6.60 -14.04
C THR A 16 19.96 -7.15 -15.17
N THR A 17 18.67 -7.29 -14.99
CA THR A 17 17.77 -7.59 -16.12
C THR A 17 17.53 -6.32 -16.93
N LYS A 18 17.98 -6.28 -18.17
CA LYS A 18 17.59 -5.25 -19.14
C LYS A 18 16.08 -5.30 -19.31
N VAL A 19 15.39 -4.34 -18.76
CA VAL A 19 13.96 -4.16 -18.95
C VAL A 19 13.76 -3.23 -20.14
N PHE A 20 12.84 -3.57 -21.03
CA PHE A 20 12.32 -2.64 -22.02
C PHE A 20 11.62 -1.52 -21.25
N ALA A 21 12.03 -0.28 -21.46
CA ALA A 21 11.45 0.86 -20.80
C ALA A 21 9.98 0.99 -21.22
N MET A 22 9.07 0.54 -20.36
CA MET A 22 7.64 0.76 -20.54
C MET A 22 7.27 2.10 -19.92
N GLU A 23 6.84 3.02 -20.77
CA GLU A 23 6.29 4.29 -20.30
C GLU A 23 4.79 4.34 -20.59
N GLY A 24 4.00 4.77 -19.64
CA GLY A 24 2.56 4.87 -19.83
C GLY A 24 1.79 5.20 -18.56
N TRP A 25 0.49 5.31 -18.74
CA TRP A 25 -0.45 5.48 -17.64
C TRP A 25 -1.03 4.12 -17.23
N TYR A 26 -1.37 3.99 -15.97
CA TYR A 26 -2.12 2.85 -15.47
C TYR A 26 -3.21 3.28 -14.49
N ILE A 27 -4.29 2.52 -14.46
CA ILE A 27 -5.29 2.57 -13.41
C ILE A 27 -5.23 1.26 -12.63
N SER A 28 -5.25 1.32 -11.31
CA SER A 28 -5.14 0.13 -10.48
C SER A 28 -6.20 0.13 -9.38
N PRO A 29 -7.32 -0.59 -9.56
CA PRO A 29 -8.20 -0.91 -8.45
C PRO A 29 -7.49 -1.84 -7.48
N GLY A 30 -7.76 -1.65 -6.19
CA GLY A 30 -7.15 -2.46 -5.14
C GLY A 30 -8.07 -2.64 -3.94
N VAL A 31 -7.89 -3.76 -3.27
CA VAL A 31 -8.59 -4.10 -2.03
C VAL A 31 -7.60 -4.58 -0.98
N GLN A 32 -7.92 -4.36 0.28
CA GLN A 32 -7.09 -4.79 1.40
C GLN A 32 -7.97 -5.32 2.52
N ILE A 33 -7.48 -6.32 3.22
CA ILE A 33 -8.02 -6.81 4.47
C ILE A 33 -6.89 -6.99 5.48
N GLY A 34 -7.15 -6.70 6.74
CA GLY A 34 -6.12 -6.82 7.76
C GLY A 34 -6.64 -6.61 9.18
N ILE A 35 -5.70 -6.57 10.10
CA ILE A 35 -5.93 -6.34 11.52
C ILE A 35 -5.07 -5.20 12.03
N ASP A 36 -5.55 -4.53 13.06
CA ASP A 36 -4.74 -3.57 13.82
C ASP A 36 -3.89 -4.28 14.88
N SER A 37 -3.04 -3.54 15.58
CA SER A 37 -2.21 -4.07 16.68
C SER A 37 -3.02 -4.64 17.88
N LYS A 38 -4.33 -4.41 17.93
CA LYS A 38 -5.25 -4.96 18.93
C LYS A 38 -6.09 -6.13 18.41
N GLY A 39 -5.88 -6.56 17.15
CA GLY A 39 -6.63 -7.63 16.50
C GLY A 39 -7.98 -7.22 15.92
N ASN A 40 -8.30 -5.92 15.86
CA ASN A 40 -9.53 -5.46 15.22
C ASN A 40 -9.40 -5.49 13.71
N LEU A 41 -10.42 -6.01 13.04
CA LEU A 41 -10.44 -6.14 11.59
C LEU A 41 -10.57 -4.77 10.92
N HIS A 42 -9.82 -4.59 9.83
CA HIS A 42 -10.02 -3.49 8.89
C HIS A 42 -10.09 -4.01 7.45
N ARG A 43 -10.70 -3.24 6.58
CA ARG A 43 -10.73 -3.46 5.14
C ARG A 43 -10.63 -2.13 4.41
N SER A 44 -10.14 -2.16 3.18
CA SER A 44 -10.15 -0.97 2.32
C SER A 44 -10.40 -1.32 0.86
N ALA A 45 -10.87 -0.33 0.11
CA ALA A 45 -10.95 -0.35 -1.35
C ALA A 45 -10.35 0.96 -1.87
N GLN A 46 -9.61 0.87 -2.97
CA GLN A 46 -8.91 2.02 -3.55
C GLN A 46 -8.86 1.94 -5.07
N VAL A 47 -8.58 3.10 -5.66
CA VAL A 47 -8.20 3.22 -7.06
C VAL A 47 -6.96 4.10 -7.12
N THR A 48 -5.95 3.65 -7.84
CA THR A 48 -4.72 4.40 -8.11
C THR A 48 -4.69 4.78 -9.58
N LEU A 49 -4.39 6.03 -9.89
CA LEU A 49 -4.02 6.51 -11.21
C LEU A 49 -2.54 6.87 -11.17
N GLY A 50 -1.73 6.29 -12.02
CA GLY A 50 -0.30 6.48 -11.95
C GLY A 50 0.41 6.39 -13.29
N LEU A 51 1.70 6.68 -13.20
CA LEU A 51 2.66 6.62 -14.28
C LEU A 51 3.58 5.43 -14.09
N LEU A 52 3.79 4.70 -15.17
CA LEU A 52 4.85 3.73 -15.34
C LEU A 52 6.09 4.47 -15.84
N ILE A 53 7.12 4.55 -15.02
CA ILE A 53 8.43 5.10 -15.39
C ILE A 53 9.45 4.13 -14.81
N GLU A 54 9.82 3.13 -15.59
CA GLU A 54 10.76 2.11 -15.12
C GLU A 54 12.04 2.70 -14.53
N PRO A 55 12.53 2.15 -13.43
CA PRO A 55 12.10 0.91 -12.73
C PRO A 55 10.99 1.12 -11.68
N PHE A 56 10.35 2.28 -11.64
CA PHE A 56 9.35 2.59 -10.62
C PHE A 56 8.01 2.93 -11.24
N THR A 57 6.94 2.67 -10.49
CA THR A 57 5.65 3.28 -10.73
C THR A 57 5.36 4.30 -9.65
N THR A 58 4.69 5.38 -10.00
CA THR A 58 4.24 6.38 -9.05
C THR A 58 2.81 6.78 -9.39
N GLY A 59 1.94 6.86 -8.38
CA GLY A 59 0.54 7.18 -8.61
C GLY A 59 -0.14 7.83 -7.43
N LEU A 60 -1.22 8.54 -7.75
CA LEU A 60 -2.15 9.08 -6.79
C LEU A 60 -3.26 8.07 -6.53
N THR A 61 -3.52 7.78 -5.27
CA THR A 61 -4.52 6.82 -4.80
C THR A 61 -5.60 7.53 -4.02
N ILE A 62 -6.83 7.20 -4.32
CA ILE A 62 -7.98 7.54 -3.50
C ILE A 62 -8.68 6.27 -3.03
N GLY A 63 -9.18 6.26 -1.81
CA GLY A 63 -9.84 5.07 -1.30
C GLY A 63 -10.66 5.29 -0.04
N TYR A 64 -11.32 4.21 0.31
CA TYR A 64 -12.10 4.09 1.53
C TYR A 64 -11.50 3.02 2.41
N LYS A 65 -11.44 3.27 3.71
CA LYS A 65 -11.03 2.32 4.72
C LYS A 65 -12.09 2.20 5.80
N TRP A 66 -12.42 0.97 6.16
CA TRP A 66 -13.39 0.66 7.20
C TRP A 66 -12.68 -0.06 8.34
N PHE A 67 -12.85 0.48 9.56
CA PHE A 67 -12.37 -0.12 10.79
C PHE A 67 -13.55 -0.68 11.56
N ARG A 68 -13.42 -1.95 11.97
CA ARG A 68 -14.39 -2.56 12.88
C ARG A 68 -14.07 -2.11 14.30
N LYS A 69 -15.04 -1.52 14.97
CA LYS A 69 -14.97 -1.15 16.38
C LYS A 69 -16.02 -1.90 17.17
N PHE A 70 -15.71 -2.14 18.43
CA PHE A 70 -16.65 -2.68 19.41
C PHE A 70 -16.96 -1.54 20.39
N ASP A 71 -18.22 -1.30 20.65
CA ASP A 71 -18.62 -0.38 21.71
C ASP A 71 -18.49 -1.08 23.09
N LYS A 72 -18.76 -0.31 24.16
CA LYS A 72 -18.70 -0.84 25.53
C LYS A 72 -19.74 -1.95 25.80
N SER A 73 -20.75 -2.07 24.96
CA SER A 73 -21.78 -3.12 25.02
C SER A 73 -21.44 -4.35 24.18
N GLY A 74 -20.29 -4.35 23.51
CA GLY A 74 -19.87 -5.41 22.61
C GLY A 74 -20.52 -5.37 21.22
N LYS A 75 -21.31 -4.35 20.92
CA LYS A 75 -21.93 -4.17 19.60
C LYS A 75 -20.89 -3.78 18.57
N LYS A 76 -20.90 -4.48 17.42
CA LYS A 76 -20.00 -4.23 16.29
C LYS A 76 -20.48 -3.03 15.48
N SER A 77 -19.58 -2.11 15.17
CA SER A 77 -19.79 -1.02 14.21
C SER A 77 -18.64 -0.93 13.22
N TRP A 78 -18.91 -0.35 12.05
CA TRP A 78 -17.91 -0.08 11.04
C TRP A 78 -17.82 1.42 10.83
N ASN A 79 -16.67 2.01 11.10
CA ASN A 79 -16.38 3.40 10.83
C ASN A 79 -15.67 3.53 9.50
N ARG A 80 -16.18 4.38 8.63
CA ARG A 80 -15.62 4.65 7.29
C ARG A 80 -14.74 5.89 7.33
N TYR A 81 -13.63 5.80 6.61
CA TYR A 81 -12.65 6.86 6.43
C TYR A 81 -12.29 6.97 4.94
N ASN A 82 -12.09 8.17 4.47
CA ASN A 82 -11.55 8.46 3.15
C ASN A 82 -10.04 8.64 3.26
N TYR A 83 -9.27 8.24 2.24
CA TYR A 83 -7.85 8.49 2.23
C TYR A 83 -7.34 8.84 0.83
N TYR A 84 -6.21 9.54 0.82
CA TYR A 84 -5.53 10.03 -0.35
C TYR A 84 -4.04 9.77 -0.17
N ASP A 85 -3.42 8.99 -1.03
CA ASP A 85 -2.01 8.62 -0.92
C ASP A 85 -1.27 8.94 -2.22
N LEU A 86 -0.04 9.39 -2.10
CA LEU A 86 0.97 9.26 -3.14
C LEU A 86 1.68 7.93 -2.89
N GLN A 87 1.69 7.06 -3.89
CA GLN A 87 2.27 5.72 -3.80
C GLN A 87 3.34 5.53 -4.86
N SER A 88 4.42 4.82 -4.50
CA SER A 88 5.44 4.39 -5.44
C SER A 88 5.86 2.97 -5.12
N HIS A 89 6.16 2.17 -6.16
CA HIS A 89 6.71 0.84 -5.98
C HIS A 89 7.68 0.47 -7.10
N ALA A 90 8.61 -0.42 -6.79
CA ALA A 90 9.57 -0.95 -7.75
C ALA A 90 8.94 -2.11 -8.53
N LEU A 91 9.12 -2.12 -9.86
CA LEU A 91 8.57 -3.16 -10.75
C LEU A 91 9.53 -4.33 -10.95
N GLU A 92 10.82 -4.07 -10.91
CA GLU A 92 11.85 -5.01 -11.37
C GLU A 92 12.33 -6.01 -10.30
N SER A 93 11.79 -5.97 -9.08
CA SER A 93 12.23 -6.89 -8.05
C SER A 93 11.25 -8.07 -7.88
N ILE A 94 11.79 -9.25 -7.51
CA ILE A 94 11.00 -10.43 -7.16
C ILE A 94 10.00 -10.12 -6.04
N ILE A 95 10.40 -9.24 -5.13
CA ILE A 95 9.52 -8.67 -4.10
C ILE A 95 9.34 -7.21 -4.47
N GLN A 96 8.27 -6.86 -5.13
CA GLN A 96 7.96 -5.48 -5.53
C GLN A 96 7.69 -4.60 -4.29
N PRO A 97 8.74 -3.98 -3.68
CA PRO A 97 8.53 -3.14 -2.52
C PRO A 97 7.84 -1.85 -2.91
N GLY A 98 6.92 -1.40 -2.08
CA GLY A 98 6.22 -0.15 -2.30
C GLY A 98 6.06 0.64 -1.03
N ILE A 99 5.93 1.95 -1.21
CA ILE A 99 5.74 2.94 -0.17
C ILE A 99 4.59 3.87 -0.54
N GLY A 100 3.77 4.24 0.44
CA GLY A 100 2.72 5.23 0.31
C GLY A 100 2.78 6.24 1.43
N LEU A 101 2.61 7.50 1.07
CA LEU A 101 2.46 8.62 1.99
C LEU A 101 1.16 9.32 1.68
N GLY A 102 0.35 9.59 2.69
CA GLY A 102 -0.93 10.21 2.45
C GLY A 102 -1.62 10.73 3.68
N LEU A 103 -2.88 10.98 3.49
CA LEU A 103 -3.78 11.55 4.48
C LEU A 103 -5.05 10.71 4.56
N ILE A 104 -5.57 10.55 5.76
CA ILE A 104 -6.84 9.86 6.03
C ILE A 104 -7.75 10.75 6.86
N GLN A 105 -9.05 10.74 6.55
CA GLN A 105 -10.07 11.53 7.20
C GLN A 105 -11.36 10.72 7.42
N GLY A 106 -12.01 10.91 8.56
CA GLY A 106 -13.33 10.37 8.88
C GLY A 106 -14.27 11.46 9.37
N ASP A 107 -15.54 11.13 9.58
CA ASP A 107 -16.60 12.10 9.93
C ASP A 107 -16.29 12.90 11.21
N ASN A 108 -15.60 12.28 12.18
CA ASN A 108 -15.23 12.91 13.46
C ASN A 108 -13.71 12.91 13.69
N MET A 109 -12.92 12.82 12.61
CA MET A 109 -11.46 12.76 12.68
C MET A 109 -10.87 13.83 11.76
N PRO A 110 -9.97 14.68 12.27
CA PRO A 110 -9.24 15.62 11.41
C PRO A 110 -8.37 14.87 10.42
N LEU A 111 -8.01 15.56 9.36
CA LEU A 111 -7.04 15.06 8.38
C LEU A 111 -5.77 14.60 9.09
N THR A 112 -5.44 13.32 8.95
CA THR A 112 -4.38 12.67 9.72
C THR A 112 -3.36 12.05 8.76
N PRO A 113 -2.04 12.25 8.99
CA PRO A 113 -1.01 11.62 8.19
C PRO A 113 -1.09 10.08 8.25
N ARG A 114 -0.86 9.46 7.10
CA ARG A 114 -0.81 8.02 6.90
C ARG A 114 0.46 7.63 6.17
N PHE A 115 1.09 6.57 6.64
CA PHE A 115 2.23 5.93 6.01
C PHE A 115 1.89 4.48 5.71
N LYS A 116 2.28 3.97 4.55
CA LYS A 116 2.05 2.58 4.14
C LYS A 116 3.29 2.00 3.50
N LEU A 117 3.61 0.76 3.87
CA LEU A 117 4.60 -0.09 3.21
C LEU A 117 3.93 -1.37 2.73
N TRP A 118 4.39 -1.90 1.62
CA TRP A 118 3.97 -3.22 1.14
C TRP A 118 5.08 -3.86 0.32
N GLY A 119 4.96 -5.16 0.12
CA GLY A 119 5.87 -5.88 -0.76
C GLY A 119 5.32 -7.26 -1.06
N GLY A 120 5.61 -7.79 -2.23
CA GLY A 120 5.14 -9.08 -2.68
C GLY A 120 4.85 -9.07 -4.17
N TRP A 121 4.25 -10.14 -4.69
CA TRP A 121 3.96 -10.26 -6.11
C TRP A 121 2.45 -10.33 -6.38
N PHE A 122 1.74 -11.35 -5.92
CA PHE A 122 0.27 -11.49 -6.05
C PHE A 122 -0.45 -11.06 -4.78
N PHE A 123 0.11 -11.42 -3.64
CA PHE A 123 -0.36 -10.99 -2.34
C PHE A 123 0.70 -10.08 -1.74
N LEU A 124 0.31 -8.86 -1.45
CA LEU A 124 1.18 -7.82 -0.94
C LEU A 124 0.95 -7.67 0.57
N PRO A 125 1.70 -8.39 1.43
CA PRO A 125 1.72 -8.04 2.84
C PRO A 125 2.00 -6.57 2.99
N SER A 126 1.22 -5.91 3.83
CA SER A 126 1.27 -4.46 4.01
C SER A 126 1.28 -4.09 5.48
N TYR A 127 1.99 -3.04 5.76
CA TYR A 127 2.02 -2.37 7.04
C TYR A 127 1.60 -0.92 6.86
N GLU A 128 0.79 -0.41 7.78
CA GLU A 128 0.38 0.99 7.80
C GLU A 128 0.55 1.58 9.18
N PHE A 129 0.97 2.83 9.21
CA PHE A 129 0.99 3.66 10.41
C PHE A 129 0.02 4.83 10.22
N ILE A 130 -0.93 4.98 11.18
CA ILE A 130 -1.93 6.05 11.18
C ILE A 130 -2.05 6.55 12.61
N ASN A 131 -1.69 7.81 12.87
CA ASN A 131 -1.72 8.38 14.21
C ASN A 131 -3.08 9.03 14.52
N MET A 132 -4.14 8.23 14.61
CA MET A 132 -5.47 8.71 14.97
C MET A 132 -5.53 9.13 16.44
N LYS A 133 -5.96 10.38 16.71
CA LYS A 133 -6.04 10.93 18.09
C LYS A 133 -6.98 10.15 19.01
N ASN A 134 -8.02 9.52 18.45
CA ASN A 134 -9.07 8.83 19.22
C ASN A 134 -8.97 7.30 19.12
N ASP A 135 -7.91 6.79 18.59
CA ASP A 135 -7.66 5.35 18.47
C ASP A 135 -6.30 5.03 19.10
N ASP A 136 -6.30 4.08 20.02
CA ASP A 136 -5.05 3.61 20.65
C ASP A 136 -4.20 2.78 19.69
N SER A 137 -4.81 2.27 18.62
CA SER A 137 -4.12 1.50 17.58
C SER A 137 -3.53 2.45 16.55
N LYS A 138 -2.23 2.35 16.33
CA LYS A 138 -1.50 3.14 15.33
C LYS A 138 -0.93 2.29 14.22
N HIS A 139 -0.86 0.98 14.43
CA HIS A 139 -0.21 0.02 13.55
C HIS A 139 -1.24 -0.94 12.96
N TYR A 140 -1.25 -1.09 11.66
CA TYR A 140 -2.17 -1.93 10.92
C TYR A 140 -1.40 -2.84 9.99
N PHE A 141 -1.75 -4.11 9.98
CA PHE A 141 -1.15 -5.15 9.15
C PHE A 141 -2.20 -5.75 8.24
N GLY A 142 -1.87 -6.03 7.00
CA GLY A 142 -2.86 -6.57 6.08
C GLY A 142 -2.27 -7.26 4.87
N LEU A 143 -3.17 -7.84 4.09
CA LEU A 143 -2.91 -8.30 2.74
C LEU A 143 -3.59 -7.36 1.77
N PHE A 144 -2.86 -6.91 0.80
CA PHE A 144 -3.26 -5.97 -0.22
C PHE A 144 -3.21 -6.64 -1.58
N GLY A 145 -4.28 -6.54 -2.33
CA GLY A 145 -4.37 -7.00 -3.71
C GLY A 145 -4.67 -5.85 -4.64
N VAL A 146 -3.95 -5.76 -5.75
CA VAL A 146 -4.12 -4.73 -6.78
C VAL A 146 -4.17 -5.37 -8.16
N LEU A 147 -4.87 -4.72 -9.08
CA LEU A 147 -4.93 -5.12 -10.48
C LEU A 147 -4.51 -3.93 -11.35
N PRO A 148 -3.23 -3.79 -11.69
CA PRO A 148 -2.77 -2.73 -12.57
C PRO A 148 -3.25 -2.98 -14.00
N LEU A 149 -4.00 -2.03 -14.54
CA LEU A 149 -4.51 -2.03 -15.90
C LEU A 149 -3.79 -0.92 -16.68
N PRO A 150 -2.92 -1.25 -17.63
CA PRO A 150 -2.21 -0.25 -18.41
C PRO A 150 -3.20 0.50 -19.34
N ILE A 151 -2.99 1.81 -19.45
CA ILE A 151 -3.76 2.69 -20.33
C ILE A 151 -2.76 3.45 -21.21
N GLY A 152 -2.75 3.15 -22.52
CA GLY A 152 -1.88 3.87 -23.47
C GLY A 152 -0.38 3.67 -23.19
N VAL A 153 0.05 2.42 -23.10
CA VAL A 153 1.47 2.07 -23.00
C VAL A 153 2.12 2.19 -24.37
N SER A 154 3.12 3.07 -24.50
CA SER A 154 3.98 3.18 -25.67
C SER A 154 5.32 2.49 -25.37
N GLY A 155 5.71 1.51 -26.15
CA GLY A 155 6.99 0.81 -26.00
C GLY A 155 6.84 -0.72 -26.08
N ILE A 156 6.36 -1.20 -27.20
CA ILE A 156 6.55 -2.58 -27.68
C ILE A 156 7.41 -2.52 -28.93
#